data_022868eca0e0ca016b922deab526a51f
#
_entry.id   022868eca0e0ca016b922deab526a51f
#
_cell.length_a   1.000
_cell.length_b   1.000
_cell.length_c   1.000
_cell.angle_alpha   90.00
_cell.angle_beta   90.00
_cell.angle_gamma   90.00
#
_symmetry.space_group_name_H-M   'P 1'
#
loop_
_entity.id
_entity.type
_entity.pdbx_description
1 polymer ?
#
loop_
_entity_poly.entity_id
_entity_poly.type
_entity_poly.pdbx_seq_one_letter_code
_entity_poly.pdbx_strand_id
1 'polypeptide(L)'
;MNAMLLSSGLSDNMWGEAVLSACFVLNRIPHKRLDKTPYELWKGHAPNLSYLKVWGWLAKVPFPALKKSTVGSKTFDCIFIWYAQNSAAYRFMCLNDKTINESRDAEFFEHVFPLKQSLYVPSLSNRMHDPEIVSETPVSETVDTPT
;
A
#
# COMPACT_ATOMS: atom_id res chain seq x y z
N MET A 1 -4.56 2.32 -15.74
CA MET A 1 -3.69 1.20 -15.36
C MET A 1 -2.35 1.68 -14.79
N ASN A 2 -1.48 2.33 -15.56
CA ASN A 2 -0.17 2.80 -15.05
C ASN A 2 -0.27 3.64 -13.77
N ALA A 3 -1.24 4.55 -13.69
CA ALA A 3 -1.46 5.35 -12.49
C ALA A 3 -1.78 4.49 -11.25
N MET A 4 -2.49 3.37 -11.43
CA MET A 4 -2.81 2.45 -10.32
C MET A 4 -1.55 1.76 -9.80
N LEU A 5 -0.71 1.23 -10.69
CA LEU A 5 0.55 0.59 -10.31
C LEU A 5 1.50 1.59 -9.62
N LEU A 6 1.70 2.75 -10.22
CA LEU A 6 2.58 3.79 -9.68
C LEU A 6 2.08 4.32 -8.32
N SER A 7 0.77 4.53 -8.16
CA SER A 7 0.21 5.07 -6.92
C SER A 7 0.23 4.08 -5.77
N SER A 8 0.13 2.79 -6.04
CA SER A 8 0.10 1.74 -5.03
C SER A 8 1.48 1.22 -4.62
N GLY A 9 2.50 1.38 -5.47
CA GLY A 9 3.82 0.77 -5.28
C GLY A 9 3.84 -0.74 -5.51
N LEU A 10 2.78 -1.30 -6.10
CA LEU A 10 2.74 -2.71 -6.46
C LEU A 10 3.66 -3.00 -7.66
N SER A 11 4.20 -4.20 -7.69
CA SER A 11 5.10 -4.67 -8.73
C SER A 11 4.41 -4.75 -10.10
N ASP A 12 5.18 -4.56 -11.18
CA ASP A 12 4.67 -4.55 -12.55
C ASP A 12 4.01 -5.87 -12.98
N ASN A 13 4.36 -7.00 -12.38
CA ASN A 13 3.71 -8.29 -12.64
C ASN A 13 2.24 -8.32 -12.20
N MET A 14 1.77 -7.33 -11.41
CA MET A 14 0.35 -7.17 -11.05
C MET A 14 -0.47 -6.43 -12.13
N TRP A 15 0.11 -6.21 -13.32
CA TRP A 15 -0.56 -5.48 -14.40
C TRP A 15 -1.90 -6.10 -14.81
N GLY A 16 -2.01 -7.41 -14.80
CA GLY A 16 -3.25 -8.13 -15.14
C GLY A 16 -4.39 -7.78 -14.18
N GLU A 17 -4.14 -7.81 -12.88
CA GLU A 17 -5.10 -7.41 -11.85
C GLU A 17 -5.45 -5.91 -11.98
N ALA A 18 -4.46 -5.07 -12.29
CA ALA A 18 -4.68 -3.64 -12.51
C ALA A 18 -5.56 -3.36 -13.73
N VAL A 19 -5.39 -4.10 -14.84
CA VAL A 19 -6.25 -4.00 -16.03
C VAL A 19 -7.68 -4.39 -15.70
N LEU A 20 -7.88 -5.53 -15.04
CA LEU A 20 -9.22 -5.98 -14.64
C LEU A 20 -9.90 -4.93 -13.75
N SER A 21 -9.18 -4.38 -12.78
CA SER A 21 -9.67 -3.33 -11.91
C SER A 21 -10.04 -2.06 -12.68
N ALA A 22 -9.18 -1.62 -13.59
CA ALA A 22 -9.43 -0.46 -14.42
C ALA A 22 -10.68 -0.65 -15.30
N CYS A 23 -10.81 -1.78 -15.96
CA CYS A 23 -11.99 -2.11 -16.79
C CYS A 23 -13.28 -2.12 -15.97
N PHE A 24 -13.24 -2.71 -14.78
CA PHE A 24 -14.39 -2.75 -13.88
C PHE A 24 -14.85 -1.35 -13.48
N VAL A 25 -13.93 -0.48 -13.11
CA VAL A 25 -14.22 0.90 -12.71
C VAL A 25 -14.70 1.71 -13.91
N LEU A 26 -14.01 1.63 -15.07
CA LEU A 26 -14.39 2.35 -16.29
C LEU A 26 -15.79 2.02 -16.78
N ASN A 27 -16.22 0.78 -16.63
CA ASN A 27 -17.59 0.38 -16.97
C ASN A 27 -18.66 1.01 -16.07
N ARG A 28 -18.29 1.55 -14.89
CA ARG A 28 -19.20 2.15 -13.91
C ARG A 28 -19.10 3.66 -13.80
N ILE A 29 -18.21 4.27 -14.57
CA ILE A 29 -18.05 5.73 -14.64
C ILE A 29 -18.73 6.24 -15.90
N PRO A 30 -19.52 7.33 -15.83
CA PRO A 30 -20.13 7.93 -17.02
C PRO A 30 -19.06 8.48 -17.96
N HIS A 31 -19.23 8.23 -19.23
CA HIS A 31 -18.36 8.81 -20.25
C HIS A 31 -18.79 10.26 -20.53
N LYS A 32 -17.82 11.16 -20.83
CA LYS A 32 -18.10 12.60 -21.09
C LYS A 32 -19.19 12.87 -22.14
N ARG A 33 -19.40 11.95 -23.07
CA ARG A 33 -20.35 12.08 -24.18
C ARG A 33 -21.66 11.30 -23.97
N LEU A 34 -21.76 10.57 -22.87
CA LEU A 34 -22.91 9.73 -22.57
C LEU A 34 -23.42 10.05 -21.17
N ASP A 35 -24.72 10.28 -21.04
CA ASP A 35 -25.36 10.52 -19.72
C ASP A 35 -25.43 9.27 -18.85
N LYS A 36 -25.18 8.10 -19.45
CA LYS A 36 -25.24 6.79 -18.79
C LYS A 36 -23.90 6.09 -18.84
N THR A 37 -23.66 5.28 -17.81
CA THR A 37 -22.47 4.43 -17.77
C THR A 37 -22.62 3.22 -18.70
N PRO A 38 -21.53 2.62 -19.22
CA PRO A 38 -21.60 1.36 -19.97
C PRO A 38 -22.34 0.26 -19.21
N TYR A 39 -22.18 0.22 -17.87
CA TYR A 39 -22.89 -0.71 -17.01
C TYR A 39 -24.43 -0.51 -17.06
N GLU A 40 -24.90 0.74 -16.97
CA GLU A 40 -26.34 1.06 -17.09
C GLU A 40 -26.93 0.69 -18.44
N LEU A 41 -26.17 0.90 -19.52
CA LEU A 41 -26.58 0.52 -20.87
C LEU A 41 -26.74 -1.00 -21.00
N TRP A 42 -25.86 -1.77 -20.34
CA TRP A 42 -25.88 -3.24 -20.38
C TRP A 42 -26.90 -3.85 -19.42
N LYS A 43 -26.97 -3.37 -18.19
CA LYS A 43 -27.80 -3.95 -17.12
C LYS A 43 -29.15 -3.31 -16.94
N GLY A 44 -29.39 -2.12 -17.52
CA GLY A 44 -30.63 -1.40 -17.42
C GLY A 44 -30.87 -0.64 -16.11
N HIS A 45 -29.91 -0.67 -15.19
CA HIS A 45 -29.97 0.04 -13.90
C HIS A 45 -28.62 0.63 -13.52
N ALA A 46 -28.63 1.68 -12.67
CA ALA A 46 -27.42 2.34 -12.19
C ALA A 46 -26.56 1.38 -11.33
N PRO A 47 -25.22 1.46 -11.46
CA PRO A 47 -24.32 0.66 -10.64
C PRO A 47 -24.34 1.14 -9.18
N ASN A 48 -24.29 0.21 -8.24
CA ASN A 48 -23.98 0.55 -6.85
C ASN A 48 -22.47 0.82 -6.74
N LEU A 49 -22.09 2.01 -6.29
CA LEU A 49 -20.69 2.41 -6.14
C LEU A 49 -20.20 2.36 -4.69
N SER A 50 -21.06 2.09 -3.72
CA SER A 50 -20.75 2.14 -2.29
C SER A 50 -19.66 1.13 -1.85
N TYR A 51 -19.51 0.03 -2.59
CA TYR A 51 -18.51 -1.00 -2.30
C TYR A 51 -17.16 -0.77 -3.00
N LEU A 52 -17.04 0.27 -3.83
CA LEU A 52 -15.79 0.56 -4.52
C LEU A 52 -14.71 0.97 -3.52
N LYS A 53 -13.54 0.36 -3.68
CA LYS A 53 -12.34 0.65 -2.89
C LYS A 53 -11.20 1.01 -3.83
N VAL A 54 -10.25 1.80 -3.32
CA VAL A 54 -9.09 2.19 -4.09
C VAL A 54 -8.06 1.07 -4.09
N TRP A 55 -7.60 0.73 -5.26
CA TRP A 55 -6.61 -0.32 -5.49
C TRP A 55 -5.27 0.02 -4.81
N GLY A 56 -4.71 -0.92 -4.07
CA GLY A 56 -3.47 -0.72 -3.35
C GLY A 56 -3.61 -0.27 -1.89
N TRP A 57 -4.82 -0.01 -1.40
CA TRP A 57 -5.04 0.34 0.00
C TRP A 57 -4.70 -0.79 0.95
N LEU A 58 -4.18 -0.42 2.12
CA LEU A 58 -4.01 -1.33 3.23
C LEU A 58 -5.37 -1.83 3.72
N ALA A 59 -5.46 -3.13 3.96
CA ALA A 59 -6.62 -3.75 4.58
C ALA A 59 -6.18 -4.78 5.63
N LYS A 60 -6.90 -4.83 6.74
CA LYS A 60 -6.76 -5.89 7.74
C LYS A 60 -7.85 -6.93 7.53
N VAL A 61 -7.41 -8.15 7.23
CA VAL A 61 -8.29 -9.28 6.96
C VAL A 61 -8.27 -10.23 8.14
N PRO A 62 -9.44 -10.65 8.66
CA PRO A 62 -9.48 -11.61 9.77
C PRO A 62 -8.96 -12.97 9.33
N PHE A 63 -8.22 -13.64 10.22
CA PHE A 63 -7.83 -15.02 9.98
C PHE A 63 -9.06 -15.93 9.88
N PRO A 64 -9.05 -16.94 9.00
CA PRO A 64 -10.07 -17.98 8.99
C PRO A 64 -10.21 -18.61 10.38
N ALA A 65 -11.42 -19.06 10.72
CA ALA A 65 -11.72 -19.59 12.05
C ALA A 65 -10.75 -20.71 12.52
N LEU A 66 -10.27 -21.52 11.57
CA LEU A 66 -9.30 -22.60 11.83
C LEU A 66 -7.87 -22.11 12.18
N LYS A 67 -7.53 -20.87 11.81
CA LYS A 67 -6.20 -20.26 12.07
C LYS A 67 -6.23 -19.23 13.20
N LYS A 68 -7.37 -19.01 13.85
CA LYS A 68 -7.47 -18.08 14.97
C LYS A 68 -6.76 -18.64 16.18
N SER A 69 -5.67 -18.01 16.58
CA SER A 69 -5.03 -18.27 17.88
C SER A 69 -5.79 -17.58 19.00
N THR A 70 -5.78 -18.19 20.20
CA THR A 70 -6.36 -17.59 21.40
C THR A 70 -5.60 -16.34 21.85
N VAL A 71 -4.30 -16.29 21.56
CA VAL A 71 -3.40 -15.19 21.91
C VAL A 71 -2.69 -14.71 20.64
N GLY A 72 -2.72 -13.41 20.39
CA GLY A 72 -2.04 -12.78 19.26
C GLY A 72 -2.99 -12.01 18.35
N SER A 73 -2.46 -11.53 17.21
CA SER A 73 -3.24 -10.81 16.21
C SER A 73 -4.30 -11.71 15.59
N LYS A 74 -5.52 -11.22 15.51
CA LYS A 74 -6.66 -11.92 14.89
C LYS A 74 -6.81 -11.57 13.41
N THR A 75 -6.01 -10.64 12.92
CA THR A 75 -6.02 -10.13 11.55
C THR A 75 -4.60 -10.11 10.99
N PHE A 76 -4.49 -10.13 9.68
CA PHE A 76 -3.23 -9.97 8.96
C PHE A 76 -3.33 -8.84 7.95
N ASP A 77 -2.19 -8.20 7.67
CA ASP A 77 -2.11 -7.04 6.81
C ASP A 77 -2.02 -7.45 5.35
N CYS A 78 -2.92 -6.91 4.56
CA CYS A 78 -3.07 -7.17 3.15
C CYS A 78 -3.21 -5.88 2.34
N ILE A 79 -3.07 -6.02 1.04
CA ILE A 79 -3.34 -4.96 0.07
C ILE A 79 -4.56 -5.36 -0.74
N PHE A 80 -5.48 -4.43 -0.90
CA PHE A 80 -6.63 -4.63 -1.77
C PHE A 80 -6.20 -4.61 -3.24
N ILE A 81 -6.53 -5.68 -3.98
CA ILE A 81 -6.17 -5.83 -5.40
C ILE A 81 -7.38 -5.99 -6.32
N TRP A 82 -8.50 -6.57 -5.86
CA TRP A 82 -9.64 -6.82 -6.74
C TRP A 82 -10.91 -7.23 -5.99
N TYR A 83 -11.97 -7.38 -6.75
CA TYR A 83 -13.24 -7.98 -6.34
C TYR A 83 -13.29 -9.44 -6.77
N ALA A 84 -13.81 -10.32 -5.94
CA ALA A 84 -13.99 -11.72 -6.31
C ALA A 84 -15.01 -11.85 -7.45
N GLN A 85 -14.74 -12.74 -8.40
CA GLN A 85 -15.59 -12.86 -9.60
C GLN A 85 -16.96 -13.45 -9.32
N ASN A 86 -17.05 -14.40 -8.40
CA ASN A 86 -18.24 -15.20 -8.16
C ASN A 86 -18.89 -14.98 -6.79
N SER A 87 -18.44 -13.99 -6.05
CA SER A 87 -18.91 -13.69 -4.70
C SER A 87 -18.84 -12.20 -4.39
N ALA A 88 -19.61 -11.74 -3.40
CA ALA A 88 -19.51 -10.38 -2.86
C ALA A 88 -18.29 -10.23 -1.93
N ALA A 89 -17.15 -10.79 -2.31
CA ALA A 89 -15.91 -10.72 -1.54
C ALA A 89 -14.89 -9.82 -2.24
N TYR A 90 -13.90 -9.42 -1.49
CA TYR A 90 -12.72 -8.69 -1.96
C TYR A 90 -11.55 -9.65 -2.07
N ARG A 91 -10.65 -9.38 -3.03
CA ARG A 91 -9.38 -10.10 -3.17
C ARG A 91 -8.26 -9.24 -2.63
N PHE A 92 -7.42 -9.86 -1.83
CA PHE A 92 -6.31 -9.24 -1.14
C PHE A 92 -5.01 -9.98 -1.40
N MET A 93 -3.93 -9.24 -1.51
CA MET A 93 -2.58 -9.80 -1.49
C MET A 93 -1.97 -9.59 -0.11
N CYS A 94 -1.56 -10.66 0.55
CA CYS A 94 -0.85 -10.61 1.82
C CYS A 94 0.49 -9.89 1.66
N LEU A 95 0.85 -9.03 2.63
CA LEU A 95 2.14 -8.34 2.63
C LEU A 95 3.32 -9.28 2.90
N ASN A 96 3.11 -10.31 3.75
CA ASN A 96 4.18 -11.19 4.20
C ASN A 96 4.59 -12.22 3.15
N ASP A 97 3.62 -12.97 2.64
CA ASP A 97 3.86 -14.13 1.77
C ASP A 97 3.42 -13.92 0.31
N LYS A 98 2.86 -12.74 0.00
CA LYS A 98 2.34 -12.39 -1.33
C LYS A 98 1.22 -13.31 -1.82
N THR A 99 0.62 -14.11 -0.95
CA THR A 99 -0.52 -14.94 -1.30
C THR A 99 -1.78 -14.12 -1.54
N ILE A 100 -2.62 -14.59 -2.46
CA ILE A 100 -3.91 -13.97 -2.75
C ILE A 100 -4.99 -14.68 -1.92
N ASN A 101 -5.73 -13.89 -1.14
CA ASN A 101 -6.82 -14.35 -0.30
C ASN A 101 -8.11 -13.60 -0.65
N GLU A 102 -9.23 -14.26 -0.47
CA GLU A 102 -10.54 -13.66 -0.63
C GLU A 102 -11.26 -13.58 0.72
N SER A 103 -11.83 -12.42 1.03
CA SER A 103 -12.63 -12.22 2.24
C SER A 103 -13.74 -11.21 1.98
N ARG A 104 -14.88 -11.40 2.64
CA ARG A 104 -15.96 -10.41 2.67
C ARG A 104 -15.72 -9.39 3.77
N ASP A 105 -15.13 -9.84 4.86
CA ASP A 105 -14.86 -9.03 6.03
C ASP A 105 -13.43 -8.51 5.95
N ALA A 106 -13.30 -7.19 5.85
CA ALA A 106 -12.00 -6.53 5.88
C ALA A 106 -12.18 -5.10 6.40
N GLU A 107 -11.24 -4.65 7.19
CA GLU A 107 -11.12 -3.27 7.61
C GLU A 107 -10.16 -2.55 6.67
N PHE A 108 -10.64 -1.52 5.96
CA PHE A 108 -9.86 -0.74 5.01
C PHE A 108 -9.29 0.50 5.67
N PHE A 109 -8.01 0.73 5.45
CA PHE A 109 -7.31 1.95 5.87
C PHE A 109 -7.15 2.85 4.65
N GLU A 110 -8.09 3.76 4.51
CA GLU A 110 -8.14 4.70 3.39
C GLU A 110 -6.88 5.58 3.39
N HIS A 111 -6.36 5.87 2.21
CA HIS A 111 -5.15 6.66 1.98
C HIS A 111 -3.82 6.02 2.45
N VAL A 112 -3.82 4.81 2.97
CA VAL A 112 -2.60 4.10 3.35
C VAL A 112 -2.17 3.14 2.26
N PHE A 113 -1.01 3.42 1.65
CA PHE A 113 -0.38 2.59 0.62
C PHE A 113 0.91 1.98 1.19
N PRO A 114 0.87 0.77 1.74
CA PRO A 114 1.98 0.22 2.52
C PRO A 114 3.26 0.02 1.69
N LEU A 115 3.12 -0.37 0.42
CA LEU A 115 4.29 -0.58 -0.43
C LEU A 115 4.92 0.73 -0.90
N LYS A 116 4.14 1.79 -1.08
CA LYS A 116 4.67 3.10 -1.44
C LYS A 116 5.45 3.73 -0.29
N GLN A 117 4.97 3.56 0.94
CA GLN A 117 5.65 4.05 2.14
C GLN A 117 6.97 3.32 2.37
N SER A 118 7.04 2.02 2.10
CA SER A 118 8.28 1.24 2.21
C SER A 118 9.37 1.68 1.25
N LEU A 119 9.02 2.26 0.10
CA LEU A 119 9.98 2.80 -0.87
C LEU A 119 10.56 4.17 -0.44
N TYR A 120 9.93 4.84 0.52
CA TYR A 120 10.33 6.18 0.98
C TYR A 120 11.02 6.19 2.35
N VAL A 121 11.41 5.05 2.90
CA VAL A 121 12.32 5.03 4.07
C VAL A 121 13.73 5.26 3.55
N PRO A 122 14.32 6.47 3.73
CA PRO A 122 15.75 6.64 3.50
C PRO A 122 16.44 5.67 4.46
N SER A 123 17.37 4.89 3.97
CA SER A 123 18.15 3.98 4.79
C SER A 123 18.94 4.79 5.83
N LEU A 124 18.39 4.89 7.03
CA LEU A 124 19.04 5.48 8.22
C LEU A 124 20.07 4.53 8.83
N SER A 125 20.50 3.50 8.10
CA SER A 125 21.46 2.52 8.61
C SER A 125 22.94 2.88 8.38
N ASN A 126 23.27 4.11 7.92
CA ASN A 126 24.65 4.52 7.71
C ASN A 126 25.03 5.81 8.45
N ARG A 127 24.56 6.00 9.69
CA ARG A 127 25.13 7.01 10.60
C ARG A 127 25.40 6.41 11.96
N MET A 128 26.31 5.46 12.02
CA MET A 128 27.05 5.10 13.23
C MET A 128 28.47 4.76 12.85
N HIS A 129 29.21 5.77 12.44
CA HIS A 129 30.66 5.83 12.56
C HIS A 129 31.01 7.31 12.57
N ASP A 130 30.87 7.93 13.75
CA ASP A 130 31.57 9.17 14.03
C ASP A 130 33.03 8.80 14.36
N PRO A 131 34.01 9.33 13.65
CA PRO A 131 35.38 9.28 14.12
C PRO A 131 35.52 10.28 15.27
N GLU A 132 36.07 9.77 16.32
CA GLU A 132 36.55 10.40 17.55
C GLU A 132 37.20 11.77 17.28
N ILE A 133 36.63 12.80 17.88
CA ILE A 133 37.25 14.13 17.91
C ILE A 133 38.36 14.07 18.95
N VAL A 134 39.60 13.98 18.46
CA VAL A 134 40.81 14.20 19.27
C VAL A 134 40.84 15.69 19.66
N SER A 135 40.66 15.96 20.93
CA SER A 135 40.84 17.28 21.53
C SER A 135 42.33 17.59 21.63
N GLU A 136 42.82 18.43 20.75
CA GLU A 136 44.11 19.07 20.94
C GLU A 136 43.97 20.24 21.93
N THR A 137 44.66 20.14 23.04
CA THR A 137 44.87 21.20 24.00
C THR A 137 45.93 22.16 23.48
N PRO A 138 45.75 23.48 23.51
CA PRO A 138 46.82 24.42 23.17
C PRO A 138 47.85 24.51 24.29
N VAL A 139 49.08 24.24 23.93
CA VAL A 139 50.25 24.47 24.79
C VAL A 139 50.54 25.97 24.80
N SER A 140 50.55 26.54 25.97
CA SER A 140 50.97 27.92 26.21
C SER A 140 52.52 28.03 26.12
N GLU A 141 52.99 28.76 25.15
CA GLU A 141 54.37 29.15 25.03
C GLU A 141 54.62 30.46 25.82
N THR A 142 55.41 30.36 26.85
CA THR A 142 55.92 31.50 27.57
C THR A 142 57.17 32.03 26.84
N VAL A 143 57.11 33.31 26.46
CA VAL A 143 58.23 34.05 25.91
C VAL A 143 59.01 34.68 27.05
N ASP A 144 60.19 34.22 27.29
CA ASP A 144 61.24 34.90 28.05
C ASP A 144 62.05 35.81 27.16
N THR A 145 62.12 37.08 27.50
CA THR A 145 63.08 38.03 26.94
C THR A 145 64.12 38.33 27.97
N PRO A 146 65.41 38.28 27.61
CA PRO A 146 66.45 38.97 28.36
C PRO A 146 66.99 40.18 27.61
N THR A 147 67.10 41.27 28.30
CA THR A 147 68.02 42.41 28.26
C THR A 147 68.44 42.97 26.91
#